data_3cf0fcefc731c75cf23bfe6c9631bcd1
#
_entry.id   3cf0fcefc731c75cf23bfe6c9631bcd1
#
_cell.length_a   1.000
_cell.length_b   1.000
_cell.length_c   1.000
_cell.angle_alpha   90.00
_cell.angle_beta   90.00
_cell.angle_gamma   90.00
#
_symmetry.space_group_name_H-M   'P 1'
#
loop_
_entity.id
_entity.type
_entity.pdbx_description
1 polymer ?
#
loop_
_entity_poly.entity_id
_entity_poly.type
_entity_poly.pdbx_seq_one_letter_code
_entity_poly.pdbx_strand_id
1 'polypeptide(L)'
;DHRCRIVWRFVESLDLEPFYETIQVTDSKAGRSSIAPEILISLWLMATLDGISSAREINRRCKTDLIYMWICGGVSVNYHTISDFRCDHVEKLNDILTSSVASLIKQGFVTLAEIGQDGMRVRAAAGSSSFRRKPTLDELHKHAKAHVEALEEERRRQDESNDDDDDPPSRTRREAAADRAAREREQRIARAIEESEKLRDKKRKDKEKVRTSTTDPDARRMKMGDGGTRPAVNVQFASDSDARVIVGVEVSGDGTDGGKLPPMLDQIEDRYGIIPERALVDSAYATQASVQQAESVGCAVVSTVPRSEQLRRHGKDPHQRQRRDNDEYEAFRKRMAEAEYQELYKKRPSVAELPNADCRNRGLTQLRIRGLTKATAVALWHALTFNLLRMVHMGAIA
;
A
#
# COMPACT_ATOMS: atom_id res chain seq x y z
N ASP A 1 -10.10 -2.84 29.44
CA ASP A 1 -8.72 -3.31 29.24
C ASP A 1 -7.86 -2.25 28.52
N HIS A 2 -6.54 -2.27 28.82
CA HIS A 2 -5.64 -1.35 28.13
C HIS A 2 -5.40 -1.82 26.69
N ARG A 3 -5.34 -0.89 25.72
CA ARG A 3 -5.21 -1.18 24.28
C ARG A 3 -4.03 -2.09 23.91
N CYS A 4 -2.91 -2.08 24.66
CA CYS A 4 -1.80 -3.01 24.39
C CYS A 4 -2.17 -4.46 24.63
N ARG A 5 -3.03 -4.76 25.62
CA ARG A 5 -3.52 -6.12 25.87
C ARG A 5 -4.47 -6.59 24.77
N ILE A 6 -5.27 -5.68 24.24
CA ILE A 6 -6.15 -5.97 23.09
C ILE A 6 -5.32 -6.30 21.85
N VAL A 7 -4.27 -5.50 21.58
CA VAL A 7 -3.31 -5.79 20.49
C VAL A 7 -2.67 -7.16 20.69
N TRP A 8 -2.21 -7.45 21.90
CA TRP A 8 -1.54 -8.72 22.21
C TRP A 8 -2.47 -9.92 22.02
N ARG A 9 -3.70 -9.88 22.58
CA ARG A 9 -4.70 -10.93 22.39
C ARG A 9 -5.06 -11.15 20.91
N PHE A 10 -5.18 -10.07 20.14
CA PHE A 10 -5.39 -10.19 18.72
C PHE A 10 -4.24 -10.95 18.05
N VAL A 11 -3.00 -10.58 18.35
CA VAL A 11 -1.81 -11.24 17.81
C VAL A 11 -1.72 -12.70 18.23
N GLU A 12 -2.05 -13.04 19.48
CA GLU A 12 -2.14 -14.43 19.96
C GLU A 12 -3.21 -15.27 19.24
N SER A 13 -4.23 -14.64 18.69
CA SER A 13 -5.28 -15.32 17.91
C SER A 13 -4.92 -15.59 16.45
N LEU A 14 -3.77 -15.07 15.98
CA LEU A 14 -3.32 -15.24 14.60
C LEU A 14 -2.53 -16.54 14.41
N ASP A 15 -2.62 -17.13 13.23
CA ASP A 15 -1.67 -18.15 12.80
C ASP A 15 -0.36 -17.48 12.40
N LEU A 16 0.68 -17.65 13.21
CA LEU A 16 1.99 -17.06 12.99
C LEU A 16 3.06 -18.08 12.55
N GLU A 17 2.68 -19.33 12.36
CA GLU A 17 3.59 -20.39 11.89
C GLU A 17 4.37 -19.96 10.63
N PRO A 18 3.73 -19.35 9.59
CA PRO A 18 4.45 -18.90 8.40
C PRO A 18 5.58 -17.90 8.69
N PHE A 19 5.49 -17.11 9.79
CA PHE A 19 6.57 -16.20 10.17
C PHE A 19 7.74 -16.95 10.81
N TYR A 20 7.47 -18.00 11.57
CA TYR A 20 8.51 -18.83 12.18
C TYR A 20 9.30 -19.64 11.16
N GLU A 21 8.68 -20.13 10.09
CA GLU A 21 9.35 -20.82 8.98
C GLU A 21 10.48 -20.01 8.34
N THR A 22 10.39 -18.68 8.37
CA THR A 22 11.41 -17.77 7.81
C THR A 22 12.57 -17.52 8.77
N ILE A 23 12.49 -18.00 10.02
CA ILE A 23 13.54 -17.84 11.00
C ILE A 23 14.63 -18.89 10.75
N GLN A 24 15.77 -18.47 10.22
CA GLN A 24 16.90 -19.34 9.90
C GLN A 24 17.83 -19.66 11.07
N VAL A 25 17.58 -19.04 12.23
CA VAL A 25 18.42 -19.20 13.42
C VAL A 25 17.90 -20.39 14.24
N THR A 26 18.64 -21.50 14.21
CA THR A 26 18.40 -22.65 15.07
C THR A 26 19.37 -22.62 16.26
N ASP A 27 19.03 -23.28 17.35
CA ASP A 27 19.85 -23.37 18.58
C ASP A 27 21.29 -23.86 18.35
N SER A 28 21.58 -24.43 17.18
CA SER A 28 22.89 -24.96 16.80
C SER A 28 23.78 -23.99 16.02
N LYS A 29 23.30 -22.77 15.65
CA LYS A 29 24.08 -21.77 14.89
C LYS A 29 24.40 -20.56 15.76
N ALA A 30 25.68 -20.17 15.79
CA ALA A 30 26.11 -18.94 16.46
C ALA A 30 25.41 -17.70 15.84
N GLY A 31 24.66 -16.95 16.64
CA GLY A 31 23.94 -15.75 16.24
C GLY A 31 23.11 -15.18 17.39
N ARG A 32 22.59 -13.97 17.21
CA ARG A 32 21.60 -13.43 18.14
C ARG A 32 20.29 -14.20 17.98
N SER A 33 19.64 -14.54 19.09
CA SER A 33 18.28 -15.11 19.08
C SER A 33 17.36 -14.27 18.23
N SER A 34 16.54 -14.92 17.41
CA SER A 34 15.50 -14.23 16.64
C SER A 34 14.45 -13.65 17.60
N ILE A 35 13.86 -12.53 17.21
CA ILE A 35 12.77 -11.92 17.99
C ILE A 35 11.47 -12.57 17.53
N ALA A 36 10.66 -13.01 18.49
CA ALA A 36 9.37 -13.63 18.21
C ALA A 36 8.47 -12.73 17.35
N PRO A 37 7.83 -13.26 16.30
CA PRO A 37 6.94 -12.51 15.41
C PRO A 37 5.82 -11.78 16.17
N GLU A 38 5.29 -12.35 17.24
CA GLU A 38 4.27 -11.75 18.11
C GLU A 38 4.69 -10.38 18.63
N ILE A 39 5.95 -10.26 19.07
CA ILE A 39 6.51 -8.99 19.56
C ILE A 39 6.55 -7.97 18.42
N LEU A 40 7.07 -8.36 17.25
CA LEU A 40 7.24 -7.45 16.11
C LEU A 40 5.91 -6.99 15.52
N ILE A 41 4.92 -7.90 15.41
CA ILE A 41 3.57 -7.58 14.96
C ILE A 41 2.89 -6.66 15.97
N SER A 42 2.94 -7.00 17.26
CA SER A 42 2.34 -6.17 18.32
C SER A 42 2.95 -4.77 18.36
N LEU A 43 4.27 -4.66 18.20
CA LEU A 43 4.96 -3.36 18.12
C LEU A 43 4.48 -2.52 16.93
N TRP A 44 4.31 -3.11 15.74
CA TRP A 44 3.85 -2.36 14.57
C TRP A 44 2.36 -2.00 14.66
N LEU A 45 1.49 -2.88 15.15
CA LEU A 45 0.08 -2.56 15.39
C LEU A 45 -0.04 -1.43 16.41
N MET A 46 0.66 -1.53 17.55
CA MET A 46 0.65 -0.50 18.58
C MET A 46 1.22 0.84 18.07
N ALA A 47 2.32 0.80 17.33
CA ALA A 47 2.92 1.98 16.72
C ALA A 47 1.97 2.66 15.72
N THR A 48 1.27 1.87 14.91
CA THR A 48 0.28 2.39 13.96
C THR A 48 -0.92 3.00 14.68
N LEU A 49 -1.39 2.41 15.78
CA LEU A 49 -2.40 2.99 16.67
C LEU A 49 -1.96 4.36 17.21
N ASP A 50 -0.68 4.50 17.54
CA ASP A 50 -0.09 5.75 18.06
C ASP A 50 0.33 6.74 16.97
N GLY A 51 0.12 6.41 15.68
CA GLY A 51 0.55 7.24 14.55
C GLY A 51 2.08 7.28 14.35
N ILE A 52 2.80 6.27 14.82
CA ILE A 52 4.26 6.19 14.75
C ILE A 52 4.67 5.38 13.53
N SER A 53 5.34 6.01 12.59
CA SER A 53 5.85 5.39 11.36
C SER A 53 7.37 5.16 11.34
N SER A 54 8.08 5.45 12.44
CA SER A 54 9.55 5.38 12.53
C SER A 54 10.01 4.21 13.39
N ALA A 55 10.73 3.25 12.80
CA ALA A 55 11.33 2.13 13.52
C ALA A 55 12.32 2.59 14.62
N ARG A 56 13.03 3.71 14.40
CA ARG A 56 13.90 4.28 15.43
C ARG A 56 13.11 4.82 16.62
N GLU A 57 11.97 5.45 16.37
CA GLU A 57 11.07 5.92 17.43
C GLU A 57 10.45 4.75 18.20
N ILE A 58 10.04 3.68 17.51
CA ILE A 58 9.57 2.45 18.17
C ILE A 58 10.69 1.88 19.06
N ASN A 59 11.91 1.73 18.55
CA ASN A 59 13.05 1.25 19.33
C ASN A 59 13.33 2.14 20.56
N ARG A 60 13.22 3.46 20.43
CA ARG A 60 13.34 4.38 21.57
C ARG A 60 12.26 4.11 22.62
N ARG A 61 10.99 3.96 22.19
CA ARG A 61 9.86 3.67 23.07
C ARG A 61 9.96 2.32 23.75
N CYS A 62 10.51 1.31 23.09
CA CYS A 62 10.79 0.02 23.75
C CYS A 62 11.72 0.13 24.97
N LYS A 63 12.40 1.28 25.14
CA LYS A 63 13.29 1.53 26.30
C LYS A 63 12.73 2.55 27.29
N THR A 64 11.73 3.35 26.92
CA THR A 64 11.28 4.52 27.67
C THR A 64 9.78 4.60 27.92
N ASP A 65 8.99 3.76 27.26
CA ASP A 65 7.53 3.76 27.34
C ASP A 65 7.05 2.42 27.87
N LEU A 66 6.32 2.43 28.98
CA LEU A 66 5.87 1.23 29.67
C LEU A 66 5.02 0.29 28.80
N ILE A 67 4.26 0.84 27.85
CA ILE A 67 3.43 0.06 26.93
C ILE A 67 4.32 -0.77 25.99
N TYR A 68 5.31 -0.12 25.38
CA TYR A 68 6.24 -0.78 24.46
C TYR A 68 7.20 -1.73 25.19
N MET A 69 7.62 -1.35 26.41
CA MET A 69 8.41 -2.24 27.29
C MET A 69 7.63 -3.49 27.64
N TRP A 70 6.34 -3.37 27.96
CA TRP A 70 5.47 -4.50 28.26
C TRP A 70 5.33 -5.44 27.04
N ILE A 71 5.11 -4.91 25.83
CA ILE A 71 5.06 -5.71 24.60
C ILE A 71 6.37 -6.47 24.37
N CYS A 72 7.51 -5.84 24.64
CA CYS A 72 8.82 -6.49 24.48
C CYS A 72 9.09 -7.60 25.49
N GLY A 73 8.42 -7.63 26.65
CA GLY A 73 8.63 -8.66 27.67
C GLY A 73 10.09 -8.82 28.14
N GLY A 74 10.88 -7.73 28.13
CA GLY A 74 12.31 -7.75 28.46
C GLY A 74 13.24 -8.06 27.27
N VAL A 75 12.70 -8.37 26.08
CA VAL A 75 13.51 -8.61 24.88
C VAL A 75 14.01 -7.28 24.29
N SER A 76 15.30 -7.22 23.99
CA SER A 76 15.90 -6.04 23.33
C SER A 76 15.70 -6.11 21.83
N VAL A 77 14.90 -5.19 21.30
CA VAL A 77 14.59 -5.11 19.86
C VAL A 77 15.36 -3.93 19.25
N ASN A 78 16.12 -4.18 18.18
CA ASN A 78 16.80 -3.09 17.47
C ASN A 78 15.96 -2.52 16.31
N TYR A 79 16.26 -1.27 15.92
CA TYR A 79 15.47 -0.58 14.91
C TYR A 79 15.62 -1.16 13.49
N HIS A 80 16.72 -1.88 13.17
CA HIS A 80 16.89 -2.54 11.87
C HIS A 80 15.89 -3.68 11.76
N THR A 81 15.82 -4.58 12.75
CA THR A 81 14.84 -5.67 12.78
C THR A 81 13.41 -5.14 12.68
N ILE A 82 13.07 -4.08 13.44
CA ILE A 82 11.74 -3.44 13.34
C ILE A 82 11.51 -2.90 11.93
N SER A 83 12.49 -2.23 11.32
CA SER A 83 12.36 -1.63 9.99
C SER A 83 12.17 -2.66 8.90
N ASP A 84 12.96 -3.74 8.93
CA ASP A 84 12.95 -4.79 7.92
C ASP A 84 11.64 -5.58 8.02
N PHE A 85 11.26 -5.99 9.22
CA PHE A 85 10.01 -6.71 9.47
C PHE A 85 8.78 -5.98 8.92
N ARG A 86 8.74 -4.64 8.99
CA ARG A 86 7.64 -3.85 8.43
C ARG A 86 7.36 -4.13 6.96
N CYS A 87 8.39 -4.38 6.18
CA CYS A 87 8.32 -4.36 4.72
C CYS A 87 8.50 -5.73 4.06
N ASP A 88 9.08 -6.69 4.78
CA ASP A 88 9.55 -7.93 4.18
C ASP A 88 8.49 -9.05 4.18
N HIS A 89 7.32 -8.80 4.78
CA HIS A 89 6.27 -9.80 4.97
C HIS A 89 4.91 -9.38 4.36
N VAL A 90 4.91 -8.79 3.17
CA VAL A 90 3.67 -8.27 2.52
C VAL A 90 2.63 -9.37 2.35
N GLU A 91 3.03 -10.53 1.84
CA GLU A 91 2.13 -11.67 1.59
C GLU A 91 1.53 -12.17 2.90
N LYS A 92 2.36 -12.37 3.93
CA LYS A 92 1.89 -12.81 5.25
C LYS A 92 0.97 -11.82 5.93
N LEU A 93 1.22 -10.51 5.78
CA LEU A 93 0.30 -9.47 6.29
C LEU A 93 -1.03 -9.50 5.53
N ASN A 94 -0.99 -9.79 4.24
CA ASN A 94 -2.17 -9.98 3.43
C ASN A 94 -2.99 -11.20 3.87
N ASP A 95 -2.31 -12.30 4.21
CA ASP A 95 -2.93 -13.52 4.74
C ASP A 95 -3.56 -13.28 6.11
N ILE A 96 -2.90 -12.51 7.00
CA ILE A 96 -3.51 -12.08 8.27
C ILE A 96 -4.78 -11.27 8.04
N LEU A 97 -4.75 -10.31 7.09
CA LEU A 97 -5.95 -9.53 6.75
C LEU A 97 -7.06 -10.44 6.25
N THR A 98 -6.73 -11.34 5.32
CA THR A 98 -7.69 -12.29 4.73
C THR A 98 -8.29 -13.22 5.78
N SER A 99 -7.46 -13.88 6.59
CA SER A 99 -7.92 -14.83 7.61
C SER A 99 -8.74 -14.15 8.71
N SER A 100 -8.35 -12.96 9.15
CA SER A 100 -9.11 -12.21 10.16
C SER A 100 -10.48 -11.77 9.65
N VAL A 101 -10.58 -11.31 8.41
CA VAL A 101 -11.88 -10.97 7.80
C VAL A 101 -12.72 -12.22 7.53
N ALA A 102 -12.13 -13.30 7.03
CA ALA A 102 -12.83 -14.59 6.86
C ALA A 102 -13.41 -15.12 8.17
N SER A 103 -12.69 -14.94 9.28
CA SER A 103 -13.23 -15.26 10.62
C SER A 103 -14.46 -14.42 10.97
N LEU A 104 -14.44 -13.11 10.64
CA LEU A 104 -15.61 -12.22 10.86
C LEU A 104 -16.79 -12.59 9.97
N ILE A 105 -16.56 -13.02 8.74
CA ILE A 105 -17.61 -13.55 7.84
C ILE A 105 -18.22 -14.80 8.45
N LYS A 106 -17.42 -15.75 8.90
CA LYS A 106 -17.88 -16.98 9.54
C LYS A 106 -18.71 -16.72 10.80
N GLN A 107 -18.38 -15.66 11.55
CA GLN A 107 -19.11 -15.24 12.75
C GLN A 107 -20.36 -14.40 12.45
N GLY A 108 -20.60 -14.03 11.19
CA GLY A 108 -21.74 -13.23 10.76
C GLY A 108 -21.60 -11.72 11.01
N PHE A 109 -20.42 -11.22 11.36
CA PHE A 109 -20.17 -9.77 11.50
C PHE A 109 -20.00 -9.07 10.15
N VAL A 110 -19.49 -9.76 9.14
CA VAL A 110 -19.23 -9.25 7.79
C VAL A 110 -20.00 -10.06 6.79
N THR A 111 -20.70 -9.41 5.87
CA THR A 111 -21.52 -10.09 4.84
C THR A 111 -20.92 -9.99 3.44
N LEU A 112 -20.18 -8.92 3.16
CA LEU A 112 -19.71 -8.53 1.82
C LEU A 112 -20.83 -8.34 0.78
N ALA A 113 -22.10 -8.21 1.21
CA ALA A 113 -23.18 -7.91 0.27
C ALA A 113 -23.00 -6.55 -0.41
N GLU A 114 -22.45 -5.60 0.33
CA GLU A 114 -22.19 -4.24 -0.15
C GLU A 114 -20.83 -3.75 0.35
N ILE A 115 -20.04 -3.19 -0.56
CA ILE A 115 -18.74 -2.61 -0.23
C ILE A 115 -18.67 -1.12 -0.60
N GLY A 116 -17.83 -0.37 0.11
CA GLY A 116 -17.42 0.97 -0.30
C GLY A 116 -15.94 0.96 -0.66
N GLN A 117 -15.57 1.56 -1.80
CA GLN A 117 -14.16 1.74 -2.18
C GLN A 117 -13.84 3.22 -2.36
N ASP A 118 -12.69 3.64 -1.81
CA ASP A 118 -12.14 4.97 -2.02
C ASP A 118 -10.61 4.95 -2.01
N GLY A 119 -10.02 5.90 -2.76
CA GLY A 119 -8.59 6.07 -2.89
C GLY A 119 -8.06 7.30 -2.17
N MET A 120 -6.90 7.17 -1.55
CA MET A 120 -6.20 8.32 -0.99
C MET A 120 -4.78 8.45 -1.53
N ARG A 121 -4.37 9.69 -1.80
CA ARG A 121 -3.02 10.00 -2.22
C ARG A 121 -2.12 10.18 -1.02
N VAL A 122 -1.14 9.29 -0.88
CA VAL A 122 -0.15 9.29 0.20
C VAL A 122 1.19 9.77 -0.35
N ARG A 123 1.82 10.74 0.28
CA ARG A 123 3.09 11.30 -0.18
C ARG A 123 4.18 10.22 -0.19
N ALA A 124 4.89 10.11 -1.30
CA ALA A 124 6.02 9.20 -1.44
C ALA A 124 7.30 9.76 -0.79
N ALA A 125 8.24 8.88 -0.48
CA ALA A 125 9.57 9.24 0.01
C ALA A 125 10.49 9.74 -1.12
N ALA A 126 9.99 10.67 -1.94
CA ALA A 126 10.71 11.27 -3.07
C ALA A 126 10.46 12.77 -3.12
N GLY A 127 11.47 13.54 -3.50
CA GLY A 127 11.35 14.96 -3.78
C GLY A 127 10.93 15.23 -5.22
N SER A 128 10.22 16.34 -5.47
CA SER A 128 9.84 16.75 -6.84
C SER A 128 11.06 16.96 -7.74
N SER A 129 12.22 17.33 -7.17
CA SER A 129 13.48 17.50 -7.88
C SER A 129 14.08 16.19 -8.41
N SER A 130 13.65 15.03 -7.91
CA SER A 130 14.12 13.73 -8.41
C SER A 130 13.49 13.30 -9.72
N PHE A 131 12.44 13.98 -10.17
CA PHE A 131 11.72 13.63 -11.40
C PHE A 131 12.45 14.14 -12.64
N ARG A 132 12.92 13.22 -13.48
CA ARG A 132 13.72 13.49 -14.68
C ARG A 132 13.01 13.00 -15.95
N ARG A 133 13.33 13.59 -17.09
CA ARG A 133 12.95 13.13 -18.43
C ARG A 133 13.90 12.05 -18.91
N LYS A 134 13.49 11.26 -19.90
CA LYS A 134 14.30 10.13 -20.41
C LYS A 134 15.74 10.54 -20.80
N PRO A 135 16.03 11.62 -21.55
CA PRO A 135 17.42 11.94 -21.88
C PRO A 135 18.32 12.13 -20.65
N THR A 136 17.81 12.83 -19.64
CA THR A 136 18.56 13.00 -18.37
C THR A 136 18.69 11.70 -17.58
N LEU A 137 17.69 10.80 -17.65
CA LEU A 137 17.79 9.48 -17.01
C LEU A 137 18.86 8.63 -17.68
N ASP A 138 18.93 8.64 -19.01
CA ASP A 138 19.93 7.90 -19.79
C ASP A 138 21.36 8.38 -19.46
N GLU A 139 21.57 9.70 -19.36
CA GLU A 139 22.86 10.29 -18.92
C GLU A 139 23.21 9.87 -17.49
N LEU A 140 22.27 9.99 -16.55
CA LEU A 140 22.47 9.59 -15.15
C LEU A 140 22.76 8.10 -15.01
N HIS A 141 22.12 7.26 -15.82
CA HIS A 141 22.37 5.82 -15.84
C HIS A 141 23.79 5.50 -16.35
N LYS A 142 24.20 6.14 -17.44
CA LYS A 142 25.58 6.00 -17.96
C LYS A 142 26.62 6.37 -16.90
N HIS A 143 26.42 7.47 -16.18
CA HIS A 143 27.33 7.88 -15.10
C HIS A 143 27.30 6.92 -13.91
N ALA A 144 26.10 6.43 -13.52
CA ALA A 144 25.97 5.50 -12.41
C ALA A 144 26.64 4.16 -12.73
N LYS A 145 26.46 3.65 -13.96
CA LYS A 145 27.10 2.43 -14.44
C LYS A 145 28.62 2.55 -14.47
N ALA A 146 29.14 3.64 -15.04
CA ALA A 146 30.58 3.90 -15.06
C ALA A 146 31.18 4.01 -13.63
N HIS A 147 30.42 4.53 -12.67
CA HIS A 147 30.86 4.59 -11.28
C HIS A 147 30.93 3.20 -10.63
N VAL A 148 29.94 2.33 -10.88
CA VAL A 148 29.96 0.94 -10.40
C VAL A 148 31.13 0.18 -11.03
N GLU A 149 31.34 0.31 -12.33
CA GLU A 149 32.46 -0.30 -13.06
C GLU A 149 33.83 0.16 -12.50
N ALA A 150 33.97 1.44 -12.18
CA ALA A 150 35.20 1.98 -11.58
C ALA A 150 35.48 1.40 -10.17
N LEU A 151 34.44 1.24 -9.34
CA LEU A 151 34.56 0.60 -8.02
C LEU A 151 34.94 -0.90 -8.15
N GLU A 152 34.40 -1.60 -9.14
CA GLU A 152 34.74 -3.00 -9.41
C GLU A 152 36.18 -3.16 -9.90
N GLU A 153 36.64 -2.25 -10.76
CA GLU A 153 38.01 -2.24 -11.24
C GLU A 153 39.02 -1.91 -10.12
N GLU A 154 38.70 -0.92 -9.29
CA GLU A 154 39.51 -0.58 -8.14
C GLU A 154 39.64 -1.77 -7.17
N ARG A 155 38.53 -2.45 -6.92
CA ARG A 155 38.50 -3.66 -6.12
C ARG A 155 39.40 -4.76 -6.70
N ARG A 156 39.25 -5.04 -8.01
CA ARG A 156 40.06 -6.07 -8.67
C ARG A 156 41.58 -5.78 -8.53
N ARG A 157 41.97 -4.51 -8.67
CA ARG A 157 43.38 -4.09 -8.48
C ARG A 157 43.87 -4.28 -7.04
N GLN A 158 42.99 -4.03 -6.06
CA GLN A 158 43.32 -4.27 -4.66
C GLN A 158 43.46 -5.75 -4.35
N ASP A 159 42.57 -6.59 -4.88
CA ASP A 159 42.63 -8.04 -4.72
C ASP A 159 43.91 -8.60 -5.38
N GLU A 160 44.28 -8.14 -6.59
CA GLU A 160 45.49 -8.54 -7.31
C GLU A 160 46.80 -8.08 -6.60
N SER A 161 46.76 -6.96 -5.86
CA SER A 161 47.93 -6.43 -5.14
C SER A 161 48.17 -7.14 -3.79
N ASN A 162 47.23 -7.89 -3.27
CA ASN A 162 47.27 -8.57 -1.97
C ASN A 162 47.45 -10.11 -2.08
N ASP A 163 47.80 -10.63 -3.26
CA ASP A 163 47.95 -12.09 -3.51
C ASP A 163 49.13 -12.71 -2.70
N ASP A 164 49.92 -11.91 -2.00
CA ASP A 164 51.05 -12.38 -1.18
C ASP A 164 50.71 -12.58 0.32
N ASP A 165 49.49 -12.22 0.76
CA ASP A 165 49.01 -12.43 2.14
C ASP A 165 47.87 -13.45 2.20
N ASP A 166 48.03 -14.51 2.98
CA ASP A 166 47.05 -15.60 3.20
C ASP A 166 45.71 -15.13 3.81
N ASP A 167 45.53 -13.87 4.11
CA ASP A 167 44.31 -13.32 4.70
C ASP A 167 43.63 -12.36 3.70
N PRO A 168 42.39 -12.63 3.24
CA PRO A 168 41.70 -11.76 2.30
C PRO A 168 41.51 -10.36 2.92
N PRO A 169 41.78 -9.27 2.15
CA PRO A 169 41.73 -7.92 2.66
C PRO A 169 40.39 -7.61 3.34
N SER A 170 40.45 -7.35 4.62
CA SER A 170 39.28 -7.05 5.44
C SER A 170 38.65 -5.73 4.97
N ARG A 171 37.63 -5.86 4.16
CA ARG A 171 36.86 -4.74 3.63
C ARG A 171 36.25 -3.90 4.75
N THR A 172 36.53 -2.62 4.78
CA THR A 172 35.93 -1.75 5.77
C THR A 172 34.41 -1.69 5.58
N ARG A 173 33.65 -1.59 6.67
CA ARG A 173 32.18 -1.44 6.63
C ARG A 173 31.75 -0.24 5.76
N ARG A 174 32.61 0.77 5.65
CA ARG A 174 32.37 1.98 4.87
C ARG A 174 32.45 1.71 3.36
N GLU A 175 33.45 0.98 2.91
CA GLU A 175 33.61 0.58 1.50
C GLU A 175 32.47 -0.32 1.04
N ALA A 176 32.12 -1.33 1.84
CA ALA A 176 30.98 -2.20 1.56
C ALA A 176 29.64 -1.43 1.51
N ALA A 177 29.49 -0.37 2.29
CA ALA A 177 28.31 0.49 2.26
C ALA A 177 28.31 1.40 1.02
N ALA A 178 29.46 1.91 0.60
CA ALA A 178 29.60 2.74 -0.60
C ALA A 178 29.25 1.95 -1.87
N ASP A 179 29.76 0.73 -1.99
CA ASP A 179 29.46 -0.16 -3.12
C ASP A 179 27.97 -0.47 -3.21
N ARG A 180 27.34 -0.86 -2.08
CA ARG A 180 25.90 -1.10 -2.04
C ARG A 180 25.12 0.12 -2.48
N ALA A 181 25.49 1.29 -1.98
CA ALA A 181 24.83 2.56 -2.34
C ALA A 181 24.95 2.89 -3.83
N ALA A 182 26.14 2.63 -4.43
CA ALA A 182 26.38 2.85 -5.85
C ALA A 182 25.50 1.91 -6.70
N ARG A 183 25.49 0.62 -6.40
CA ARG A 183 24.66 -0.40 -7.11
C ARG A 183 23.17 -0.13 -6.94
N GLU A 184 22.72 0.19 -5.74
CA GLU A 184 21.31 0.56 -5.50
C GLU A 184 20.92 1.83 -6.26
N ARG A 185 21.83 2.79 -6.41
CA ARG A 185 21.57 4.00 -7.20
C ARG A 185 21.42 3.67 -8.67
N GLU A 186 22.33 2.85 -9.22
CA GLU A 186 22.29 2.39 -10.61
C GLU A 186 20.99 1.66 -10.89
N GLN A 187 20.63 0.65 -10.08
CA GLN A 187 19.39 -0.11 -10.22
C GLN A 187 18.13 0.77 -10.15
N ARG A 188 18.10 1.77 -9.25
CA ARG A 188 16.97 2.70 -9.18
C ARG A 188 16.82 3.56 -10.42
N ILE A 189 17.96 3.98 -11.04
CA ILE A 189 17.90 4.75 -12.27
C ILE A 189 17.47 3.86 -13.44
N ALA A 190 17.94 2.62 -13.53
CA ALA A 190 17.51 1.63 -14.51
C ALA A 190 15.99 1.40 -14.42
N ARG A 191 15.46 1.15 -13.22
CA ARG A 191 14.00 1.05 -13.00
C ARG A 191 13.25 2.33 -13.38
N ALA A 192 13.83 3.51 -13.14
CA ALA A 192 13.20 4.77 -13.53
C ALA A 192 13.11 4.92 -15.06
N ILE A 193 14.06 4.38 -15.81
CA ILE A 193 14.02 4.31 -17.28
C ILE A 193 12.90 3.37 -17.73
N GLU A 194 12.85 2.15 -17.21
CA GLU A 194 11.80 1.18 -17.53
C GLU A 194 10.40 1.76 -17.27
N GLU A 195 10.20 2.37 -16.10
CA GLU A 195 8.93 3.01 -15.75
C GLU A 195 8.63 4.22 -16.66
N SER A 196 9.66 4.98 -17.07
CA SER A 196 9.50 6.05 -18.06
C SER A 196 9.00 5.52 -19.40
N GLU A 197 9.50 4.39 -19.85
CA GLU A 197 9.07 3.73 -21.11
C GLU A 197 7.64 3.24 -21.01
N LYS A 198 7.28 2.49 -19.96
CA LYS A 198 5.90 2.05 -19.73
C LYS A 198 4.90 3.22 -19.71
N LEU A 199 5.27 4.35 -19.08
CA LEU A 199 4.42 5.54 -19.04
C LEU A 199 4.32 6.24 -20.39
N ARG A 200 5.38 6.23 -21.20
CA ARG A 200 5.38 6.79 -22.55
C ARG A 200 4.49 5.99 -23.50
N ASP A 201 4.50 4.66 -23.37
CA ASP A 201 3.67 3.77 -24.21
C ASP A 201 2.17 3.94 -23.93
N LYS A 202 1.81 4.13 -22.65
CA LYS A 202 0.43 4.45 -22.27
C LYS A 202 -0.07 5.81 -22.81
N LYS A 203 0.81 6.74 -23.16
CA LYS A 203 0.45 8.07 -23.64
C LYS A 203 0.32 8.14 -25.15
N ARG A 204 -0.74 8.76 -25.63
CA ARG A 204 -0.94 9.06 -27.06
C ARG A 204 -0.20 10.33 -27.51
N LYS A 205 -0.06 11.33 -26.63
CA LYS A 205 0.58 12.64 -26.88
C LYS A 205 1.54 12.99 -25.76
N ASP A 206 2.46 13.91 -26.00
CA ASP A 206 3.40 14.45 -24.97
C ASP A 206 4.28 13.38 -24.32
N LYS A 207 4.66 12.34 -25.07
CA LYS A 207 5.53 11.27 -24.58
C LYS A 207 6.87 11.79 -24.02
N GLU A 208 7.40 12.85 -24.60
CA GLU A 208 8.65 13.51 -24.19
C GLU A 208 8.53 14.27 -22.86
N LYS A 209 7.30 14.61 -22.43
CA LYS A 209 7.03 15.29 -21.15
C LYS A 209 6.96 14.34 -19.97
N VAL A 210 7.01 13.02 -20.18
CA VAL A 210 7.03 12.02 -19.13
C VAL A 210 8.25 12.22 -18.25
N ARG A 211 8.03 12.17 -16.94
CA ARG A 211 9.10 12.26 -15.92
C ARG A 211 8.92 11.16 -14.90
N THR A 212 10.02 10.53 -14.52
CA THR A 212 10.07 9.47 -13.51
C THR A 212 11.09 9.83 -12.45
N SER A 213 10.85 9.42 -11.21
CA SER A 213 11.72 9.72 -10.09
C SER A 213 12.91 8.77 -10.06
N THR A 214 14.12 9.31 -9.89
CA THR A 214 15.35 8.53 -9.63
C THR A 214 15.46 8.09 -8.17
N THR A 215 14.58 8.58 -7.29
CA THR A 215 14.57 8.23 -5.86
C THR A 215 13.54 7.14 -5.58
N ASP A 216 12.34 7.25 -6.14
CA ASP A 216 11.26 6.27 -6.06
C ASP A 216 10.57 6.17 -7.43
N PRO A 217 11.01 5.23 -8.28
CA PRO A 217 10.49 5.07 -9.65
C PRO A 217 8.98 4.80 -9.72
N ASP A 218 8.42 4.23 -8.66
CA ASP A 218 7.00 3.88 -8.60
C ASP A 218 6.11 5.09 -8.25
N ALA A 219 6.68 6.13 -7.65
CA ALA A 219 5.95 7.34 -7.31
C ALA A 219 5.56 8.16 -8.55
N ARG A 220 4.43 8.82 -8.49
CA ARG A 220 3.95 9.76 -9.52
C ARG A 220 3.66 11.13 -8.93
N ARG A 221 3.74 12.15 -9.78
CA ARG A 221 3.29 13.49 -9.38
C ARG A 221 1.77 13.54 -9.42
N MET A 222 1.14 13.61 -8.27
CA MET A 222 -0.31 13.61 -8.12
C MET A 222 -0.80 14.92 -7.51
N LYS A 223 -1.99 15.36 -7.90
CA LYS A 223 -2.68 16.47 -7.25
C LYS A 223 -3.16 15.99 -5.89
N MET A 224 -2.81 16.72 -4.84
CA MET A 224 -3.21 16.43 -3.47
C MET A 224 -4.50 17.16 -3.10
N GLY A 225 -5.14 16.74 -2.00
CA GLY A 225 -6.37 17.38 -1.52
C GLY A 225 -6.21 18.85 -1.14
N ASP A 226 -4.99 19.29 -0.79
CA ASP A 226 -4.65 20.68 -0.52
C ASP A 226 -4.39 21.54 -1.79
N GLY A 227 -4.65 20.98 -2.97
CA GLY A 227 -4.46 21.64 -4.28
C GLY A 227 -3.02 21.57 -4.83
N GLY A 228 -2.03 21.21 -4.02
CA GLY A 228 -0.64 21.07 -4.44
C GLY A 228 -0.40 19.80 -5.27
N THR A 229 0.69 19.79 -6.06
CA THR A 229 1.12 18.59 -6.80
C THR A 229 2.41 18.06 -6.18
N ARG A 230 2.38 16.81 -5.67
CA ARG A 230 3.51 16.18 -4.98
C ARG A 230 3.75 14.76 -5.47
N PRO A 231 4.98 14.22 -5.29
CA PRO A 231 5.23 12.79 -5.44
C PRO A 231 4.36 12.01 -4.46
N ALA A 232 3.59 11.06 -4.98
CA ALA A 232 2.66 10.27 -4.20
C ALA A 232 2.44 8.89 -4.81
N VAL A 233 1.85 8.01 -4.04
CA VAL A 233 1.20 6.76 -4.47
C VAL A 233 -0.29 6.88 -4.16
N ASN A 234 -1.12 6.08 -4.82
CA ASN A 234 -2.55 5.97 -4.57
C ASN A 234 -2.81 4.69 -3.78
N VAL A 235 -3.31 4.84 -2.57
CA VAL A 235 -3.71 3.75 -1.68
C VAL A 235 -5.22 3.62 -1.78
N GLN A 236 -5.69 2.44 -2.10
CA GLN A 236 -7.11 2.09 -2.23
C GLN A 236 -7.50 1.17 -1.09
N PHE A 237 -8.59 1.49 -0.40
CA PHE A 237 -9.25 0.61 0.55
C PHE A 237 -10.66 0.29 0.08
N ALA A 238 -11.02 -0.99 0.15
CA ALA A 238 -12.40 -1.42 0.08
C ALA A 238 -12.84 -1.90 1.46
N SER A 239 -14.03 -1.51 1.89
CA SER A 239 -14.60 -1.90 3.19
C SER A 239 -16.02 -2.41 3.05
N ASP A 240 -16.36 -3.39 3.88
CA ASP A 240 -17.73 -3.86 4.05
C ASP A 240 -18.64 -2.72 4.55
N SER A 241 -19.85 -2.62 4.04
CA SER A 241 -20.75 -1.51 4.32
C SER A 241 -21.29 -1.51 5.75
N ASP A 242 -21.58 -2.69 6.30
CA ASP A 242 -22.21 -2.83 7.61
C ASP A 242 -21.15 -2.80 8.74
N ALA A 243 -20.19 -3.69 8.66
CA ALA A 243 -19.12 -3.79 9.65
C ALA A 243 -18.08 -2.67 9.53
N ARG A 244 -17.97 -2.04 8.35
CA ARG A 244 -16.93 -1.04 8.01
C ARG A 244 -15.51 -1.57 8.19
N VAL A 245 -15.33 -2.87 8.00
CA VAL A 245 -14.04 -3.57 8.05
C VAL A 245 -13.38 -3.46 6.68
N ILE A 246 -12.10 -3.12 6.63
CA ILE A 246 -11.33 -3.12 5.37
C ILE A 246 -11.16 -4.57 4.91
N VAL A 247 -11.61 -4.86 3.70
CA VAL A 247 -11.62 -6.20 3.08
C VAL A 247 -10.67 -6.29 1.88
N GLY A 248 -10.32 -5.14 1.29
CA GLY A 248 -9.42 -5.04 0.15
C GLY A 248 -8.42 -3.90 0.29
N VAL A 249 -7.18 -4.12 -0.17
CA VAL A 249 -6.08 -3.14 -0.15
C VAL A 249 -5.31 -3.21 -1.46
N GLU A 250 -5.22 -2.09 -2.18
CA GLU A 250 -4.37 -1.94 -3.35
C GLU A 250 -3.52 -0.67 -3.23
N VAL A 251 -2.26 -0.74 -3.67
CA VAL A 251 -1.39 0.44 -3.78
C VAL A 251 -0.84 0.54 -5.19
N SER A 252 -1.03 1.69 -5.81
CA SER A 252 -0.58 1.92 -7.18
C SER A 252 0.11 3.26 -7.38
N GLY A 253 0.88 3.36 -8.46
CA GLY A 253 1.44 4.62 -8.94
C GLY A 253 0.46 5.44 -9.79
N ASP A 254 -0.77 5.01 -9.98
CA ASP A 254 -1.73 5.73 -10.83
C ASP A 254 -2.38 6.89 -10.08
N GLY A 255 -2.41 8.06 -10.71
CA GLY A 255 -3.01 9.26 -10.14
C GLY A 255 -4.53 9.36 -10.36
N THR A 256 -5.17 8.33 -10.91
CA THR A 256 -6.61 8.23 -11.17
C THR A 256 -7.20 7.02 -10.49
N ASP A 257 -8.46 7.12 -10.11
CA ASP A 257 -9.23 6.03 -9.50
C ASP A 257 -10.03 5.25 -10.56
N GLY A 258 -10.09 5.78 -11.79
CA GLY A 258 -10.69 5.06 -12.93
C GLY A 258 -9.97 3.74 -13.21
N GLY A 259 -10.75 2.65 -13.30
CA GLY A 259 -10.22 1.32 -13.53
C GLY A 259 -9.70 0.59 -12.28
N LYS A 260 -9.94 1.15 -11.06
CA LYS A 260 -9.51 0.54 -9.79
C LYS A 260 -10.58 -0.36 -9.13
N LEU A 261 -11.82 -0.27 -9.57
CA LEU A 261 -12.89 -1.11 -9.03
C LEU A 261 -12.76 -2.58 -9.46
N PRO A 262 -12.62 -2.92 -10.76
CA PRO A 262 -12.55 -4.33 -11.15
C PRO A 262 -11.44 -5.14 -10.46
N PRO A 263 -10.16 -4.69 -10.42
CA PRO A 263 -9.13 -5.44 -9.71
C PRO A 263 -9.40 -5.59 -8.21
N MET A 264 -10.15 -4.67 -7.61
CA MET A 264 -10.55 -4.78 -6.20
C MET A 264 -11.63 -5.84 -6.01
N LEU A 265 -12.58 -5.95 -6.94
CA LEU A 265 -13.58 -7.02 -6.93
C LEU A 265 -12.92 -8.38 -7.11
N ASP A 266 -12.00 -8.51 -8.08
CA ASP A 266 -11.19 -9.72 -8.28
C ASP A 266 -10.45 -10.12 -6.98
N GLN A 267 -9.82 -9.14 -6.31
CA GLN A 267 -9.11 -9.36 -5.05
C GLN A 267 -10.04 -9.86 -3.92
N ILE A 268 -11.29 -9.35 -3.84
CA ILE A 268 -12.27 -9.75 -2.83
C ILE A 268 -12.78 -11.16 -3.14
N GLU A 269 -13.07 -11.46 -4.40
CA GLU A 269 -13.45 -12.79 -4.84
C GLU A 269 -12.37 -13.83 -4.56
N ASP A 270 -11.12 -13.53 -4.93
CA ASP A 270 -9.96 -14.41 -4.68
C ASP A 270 -9.75 -14.70 -3.19
N ARG A 271 -9.99 -13.73 -2.32
CA ARG A 271 -9.79 -13.87 -0.87
C ARG A 271 -10.91 -14.60 -0.17
N TYR A 272 -12.15 -14.33 -0.55
CA TYR A 272 -13.31 -14.72 0.24
C TYR A 272 -14.30 -15.60 -0.53
N GLY A 273 -14.11 -15.79 -1.84
CA GLY A 273 -15.05 -16.52 -2.69
C GLY A 273 -16.41 -15.83 -2.83
N ILE A 274 -16.48 -14.52 -2.59
CA ILE A 274 -17.71 -13.73 -2.56
C ILE A 274 -17.54 -12.53 -3.51
N ILE A 275 -18.50 -12.35 -4.41
CA ILE A 275 -18.62 -11.14 -5.22
C ILE A 275 -19.69 -10.25 -4.56
N PRO A 276 -19.35 -9.00 -4.20
CA PRO A 276 -20.32 -8.06 -3.62
C PRO A 276 -21.47 -7.77 -4.60
N GLU A 277 -22.68 -7.73 -4.10
CA GLU A 277 -23.86 -7.36 -4.90
C GLU A 277 -23.78 -5.88 -5.36
N ARG A 278 -23.19 -5.01 -4.53
CA ARG A 278 -23.12 -3.57 -4.76
C ARG A 278 -21.76 -2.99 -4.33
N ALA A 279 -21.28 -2.03 -5.13
CA ALA A 279 -20.08 -1.27 -4.84
C ALA A 279 -20.35 0.23 -4.82
N LEU A 280 -20.21 0.86 -3.64
CA LEU A 280 -20.36 2.31 -3.44
C LEU A 280 -19.03 3.01 -3.72
N VAL A 281 -18.96 3.77 -4.81
CA VAL A 281 -17.72 4.39 -5.29
C VAL A 281 -17.93 5.86 -5.69
N ASP A 282 -16.85 6.62 -5.80
CA ASP A 282 -16.92 7.97 -6.38
C ASP A 282 -17.09 7.90 -7.91
N SER A 283 -17.58 8.98 -8.50
CA SER A 283 -17.78 9.12 -9.96
C SER A 283 -16.52 8.84 -10.79
N ALA A 284 -15.33 9.02 -10.21
CA ALA A 284 -14.07 8.72 -10.87
C ALA A 284 -13.91 7.22 -11.18
N TYR A 285 -14.49 6.32 -10.38
CA TYR A 285 -14.47 4.88 -10.60
C TYR A 285 -15.47 4.43 -11.68
N ALA A 286 -16.59 5.14 -11.82
CA ALA A 286 -17.69 4.78 -12.72
C ALA A 286 -17.36 5.09 -14.18
N THR A 287 -16.22 4.59 -14.67
CA THR A 287 -15.93 4.59 -16.11
C THR A 287 -16.76 3.51 -16.82
N GLN A 288 -17.04 3.69 -18.12
CA GLN A 288 -17.83 2.70 -18.85
C GLN A 288 -17.23 1.29 -18.78
N ALA A 289 -15.91 1.16 -18.92
CA ALA A 289 -15.23 -0.12 -18.82
C ALA A 289 -15.33 -0.74 -17.41
N SER A 290 -15.17 0.09 -16.36
CA SER A 290 -15.28 -0.41 -14.99
C SER A 290 -16.70 -0.84 -14.63
N VAL A 291 -17.70 -0.08 -15.08
CA VAL A 291 -19.11 -0.44 -14.88
C VAL A 291 -19.41 -1.75 -15.59
N GLN A 292 -19.03 -1.87 -16.87
CA GLN A 292 -19.25 -3.09 -17.64
C GLN A 292 -18.62 -4.32 -16.98
N GLN A 293 -17.36 -4.21 -16.53
CA GLN A 293 -16.69 -5.34 -15.85
C GLN A 293 -17.36 -5.70 -14.52
N ALA A 294 -17.70 -4.71 -13.69
CA ALA A 294 -18.39 -4.97 -12.42
C ALA A 294 -19.77 -5.63 -12.63
N GLU A 295 -20.57 -5.10 -13.56
CA GLU A 295 -21.89 -5.66 -13.87
C GLU A 295 -21.80 -7.07 -14.47
N SER A 296 -20.75 -7.37 -15.25
CA SER A 296 -20.56 -8.71 -15.84
C SER A 296 -20.29 -9.80 -14.80
N VAL A 297 -19.75 -9.45 -13.64
CA VAL A 297 -19.58 -10.37 -12.50
C VAL A 297 -20.72 -10.29 -11.48
N GLY A 298 -21.76 -9.51 -11.75
CA GLY A 298 -22.94 -9.40 -10.88
C GLY A 298 -22.86 -8.30 -9.81
N CYS A 299 -21.85 -7.44 -9.84
CA CYS A 299 -21.70 -6.34 -8.89
C CYS A 299 -22.27 -5.03 -9.45
N ALA A 300 -23.35 -4.53 -8.86
CA ALA A 300 -23.97 -3.26 -9.26
C ALA A 300 -23.17 -2.06 -8.75
N VAL A 301 -22.74 -1.20 -9.67
CA VAL A 301 -22.03 0.05 -9.31
C VAL A 301 -23.03 1.09 -8.83
N VAL A 302 -22.75 1.68 -7.66
CA VAL A 302 -23.53 2.77 -7.05
C VAL A 302 -22.64 4.01 -6.92
N SER A 303 -22.92 5.02 -7.74
CA SER A 303 -22.10 6.22 -7.82
C SER A 303 -22.87 7.39 -8.43
N THR A 304 -22.44 8.61 -8.20
CA THR A 304 -22.94 9.72 -9.02
C THR A 304 -22.52 9.54 -10.46
N VAL A 305 -23.45 9.78 -11.39
CA VAL A 305 -23.15 9.67 -12.83
C VAL A 305 -22.07 10.68 -13.23
N PRO A 306 -20.95 10.23 -13.82
CA PRO A 306 -19.86 11.11 -14.21
C PRO A 306 -20.33 12.27 -15.13
N ARG A 307 -19.80 13.47 -14.89
CA ARG A 307 -20.11 14.69 -15.64
C ARG A 307 -21.60 15.11 -15.63
N SER A 308 -22.36 14.72 -14.61
CA SER A 308 -23.78 15.04 -14.48
C SER A 308 -24.07 16.54 -14.62
N GLU A 309 -23.29 17.40 -13.96
CA GLU A 309 -23.44 18.85 -14.06
C GLU A 309 -23.18 19.37 -15.47
N GLN A 310 -22.16 18.85 -16.14
CA GLN A 310 -21.85 19.22 -17.52
C GLN A 310 -22.98 18.82 -18.47
N LEU A 311 -23.54 17.62 -18.31
CA LEU A 311 -24.69 17.17 -19.11
C LEU A 311 -25.91 18.06 -18.87
N ARG A 312 -26.24 18.39 -17.63
CA ARG A 312 -27.36 19.30 -17.29
C ARG A 312 -27.17 20.69 -17.87
N ARG A 313 -25.96 21.24 -17.83
CA ARG A 313 -25.64 22.55 -18.47
C ARG A 313 -25.87 22.54 -19.98
N HIS A 314 -25.76 21.37 -20.64
CA HIS A 314 -26.05 21.20 -22.06
C HIS A 314 -27.49 20.73 -22.34
N GLY A 315 -28.40 20.85 -21.35
CA GLY A 315 -29.80 20.43 -21.49
C GLY A 315 -30.02 18.94 -21.64
N LYS A 316 -29.04 18.11 -21.21
CA LYS A 316 -29.13 16.66 -21.28
C LYS A 316 -29.39 16.08 -19.90
N ASP A 317 -30.25 15.07 -19.84
CA ASP A 317 -30.46 14.30 -18.63
C ASP A 317 -29.27 13.33 -18.40
N PRO A 318 -28.58 13.42 -17.26
CA PRO A 318 -27.49 12.48 -16.93
C PRO A 318 -27.93 11.02 -16.83
N HIS A 319 -29.18 10.78 -16.54
CA HIS A 319 -29.72 9.43 -16.30
C HIS A 319 -30.23 8.74 -17.57
N GLN A 320 -30.31 9.46 -18.68
CA GLN A 320 -30.63 8.89 -19.98
C GLN A 320 -29.37 8.42 -20.73
N ARG A 321 -29.57 7.42 -21.61
CA ARG A 321 -28.53 6.90 -22.50
C ARG A 321 -27.88 8.03 -23.32
N GLN A 322 -26.55 8.05 -23.33
CA GLN A 322 -25.78 8.92 -24.22
C GLN A 322 -25.27 8.12 -25.42
N ARG A 323 -24.95 8.83 -26.51
CA ARG A 323 -24.59 8.23 -27.83
C ARG A 323 -23.51 7.12 -27.77
N ARG A 324 -22.62 7.15 -26.77
CA ARG A 324 -21.47 6.22 -26.66
C ARG A 324 -21.63 5.20 -25.55
N ASP A 325 -22.76 5.18 -24.84
CA ASP A 325 -23.00 4.25 -23.76
C ASP A 325 -23.28 2.85 -24.31
N ASN A 326 -22.69 1.83 -23.69
CA ASN A 326 -23.10 0.46 -23.84
C ASN A 326 -24.35 0.17 -22.99
N ASP A 327 -24.88 -1.03 -23.06
CA ASP A 327 -26.13 -1.38 -22.40
C ASP A 327 -26.00 -1.41 -20.88
N GLU A 328 -24.86 -1.89 -20.37
CA GLU A 328 -24.56 -1.91 -18.93
C GLU A 328 -24.43 -0.49 -18.36
N TYR A 329 -23.83 0.42 -19.11
CA TYR A 329 -23.70 1.81 -18.65
C TYR A 329 -25.03 2.58 -18.75
N GLU A 330 -25.90 2.24 -19.71
CA GLU A 330 -27.28 2.73 -19.75
C GLU A 330 -28.06 2.23 -18.54
N ALA A 331 -27.94 0.94 -18.20
CA ALA A 331 -28.58 0.35 -17.01
C ALA A 331 -28.10 1.05 -15.73
N PHE A 332 -26.77 1.29 -15.60
CA PHE A 332 -26.21 2.06 -14.50
C PHE A 332 -26.83 3.48 -14.41
N ARG A 333 -26.94 4.20 -15.52
CA ARG A 333 -27.55 5.54 -15.51
C ARG A 333 -29.01 5.51 -15.05
N LYS A 334 -29.81 4.59 -15.55
CA LYS A 334 -31.23 4.42 -15.18
C LYS A 334 -31.36 4.10 -13.69
N ARG A 335 -30.57 3.16 -13.19
CA ARG A 335 -30.55 2.77 -11.79
C ARG A 335 -30.22 3.96 -10.88
N MET A 336 -29.27 4.82 -11.25
CA MET A 336 -28.91 6.00 -10.47
C MET A 336 -29.97 7.12 -10.50
N ALA A 337 -31.04 7.00 -11.32
CA ALA A 337 -32.21 7.86 -11.24
C ALA A 337 -33.19 7.43 -10.13
N GLU A 338 -33.14 6.19 -9.68
CA GLU A 338 -34.03 5.61 -8.68
C GLU A 338 -33.72 6.13 -7.28
N ALA A 339 -34.76 6.47 -6.52
CA ALA A 339 -34.63 7.02 -5.18
C ALA A 339 -33.88 6.07 -4.22
N GLU A 340 -34.07 4.75 -4.38
CA GLU A 340 -33.38 3.73 -3.59
C GLU A 340 -31.86 3.85 -3.70
N TYR A 341 -31.33 3.90 -4.93
CA TYR A 341 -29.87 3.99 -5.15
C TYR A 341 -29.29 5.36 -4.77
N GLN A 342 -30.10 6.42 -4.84
CA GLN A 342 -29.70 7.74 -4.35
C GLN A 342 -29.55 7.75 -2.83
N GLU A 343 -30.49 7.10 -2.11
CA GLU A 343 -30.40 6.94 -0.65
C GLU A 343 -29.22 6.04 -0.27
N LEU A 344 -29.04 4.93 -1.01
CA LEU A 344 -27.91 4.03 -0.80
C LEU A 344 -26.57 4.73 -0.96
N TYR A 345 -26.42 5.57 -1.98
CA TYR A 345 -25.21 6.34 -2.22
C TYR A 345 -24.85 7.30 -1.06
N LYS A 346 -25.81 7.77 -0.27
CA LYS A 346 -25.57 8.62 0.90
C LYS A 346 -24.79 7.90 2.01
N LYS A 347 -24.76 6.57 2.01
CA LYS A 347 -23.94 5.79 2.96
C LYS A 347 -22.44 5.85 2.60
N ARG A 348 -22.07 6.14 1.34
CA ARG A 348 -20.69 6.08 0.84
C ARG A 348 -19.66 6.78 1.75
N PRO A 349 -19.89 8.02 2.25
CA PRO A 349 -18.89 8.68 3.10
C PRO A 349 -18.56 7.87 4.37
N SER A 350 -19.56 7.27 5.00
CA SER A 350 -19.36 6.50 6.23
C SER A 350 -18.71 5.13 5.99
N VAL A 351 -18.75 4.61 4.77
CA VAL A 351 -18.21 3.31 4.40
C VAL A 351 -16.84 3.45 3.73
N ALA A 352 -16.76 4.25 2.68
CA ALA A 352 -15.55 4.36 1.86
C ALA A 352 -14.55 5.42 2.36
N GLU A 353 -15.01 6.55 2.91
CA GLU A 353 -14.12 7.64 3.35
C GLU A 353 -13.61 7.46 4.78
N LEU A 354 -14.36 6.78 5.65
CA LEU A 354 -13.99 6.58 7.05
C LEU A 354 -12.64 5.87 7.23
N PRO A 355 -12.34 4.75 6.52
CA PRO A 355 -11.02 4.11 6.61
C PRO A 355 -9.89 5.03 6.21
N ASN A 356 -10.06 5.80 5.13
CA ASN A 356 -9.09 6.76 4.65
C ASN A 356 -8.83 7.89 5.68
N ALA A 357 -9.87 8.40 6.32
CA ALA A 357 -9.76 9.44 7.34
C ALA A 357 -9.02 8.94 8.59
N ASP A 358 -9.40 7.75 9.09
CA ASP A 358 -8.74 7.15 10.26
C ASP A 358 -7.27 6.84 10.00
N CYS A 359 -6.95 6.24 8.84
CA CYS A 359 -5.57 5.95 8.45
C CYS A 359 -4.72 7.22 8.34
N ARG A 360 -5.27 8.33 7.79
CA ARG A 360 -4.58 9.62 7.77
C ARG A 360 -4.32 10.16 9.17
N ASN A 361 -5.30 10.10 10.06
CA ASN A 361 -5.17 10.54 11.45
C ASN A 361 -4.11 9.73 12.21
N ARG A 362 -3.86 8.48 11.79
CA ARG A 362 -2.81 7.60 12.30
C ARG A 362 -1.51 7.67 11.50
N GLY A 363 -1.30 8.73 10.72
CA GLY A 363 -0.04 9.03 10.08
C GLY A 363 0.17 8.47 8.67
N LEU A 364 -0.83 7.85 8.02
CA LEU A 364 -0.73 7.46 6.61
C LEU A 364 -0.89 8.68 5.68
N THR A 365 -0.04 9.66 5.86
CA THR A 365 0.01 10.90 5.08
C THR A 365 1.25 10.98 4.21
N GLN A 366 2.33 10.36 4.68
CA GLN A 366 3.62 10.32 3.99
C GLN A 366 4.36 9.01 4.29
N LEU A 367 4.79 8.33 3.24
CA LEU A 367 5.64 7.14 3.33
C LEU A 367 7.09 7.52 3.68
N ARG A 368 7.72 6.68 4.51
CA ARG A 368 9.16 6.75 4.83
C ARG A 368 9.96 5.65 4.14
N ILE A 369 9.30 4.91 3.27
CA ILE A 369 9.86 3.79 2.48
C ILE A 369 9.66 4.08 0.99
N ARG A 370 10.27 3.31 0.11
CA ARG A 370 10.20 3.45 -1.34
C ARG A 370 9.76 2.16 -1.99
N GLY A 371 9.07 2.29 -3.12
CA GLY A 371 8.54 1.18 -3.90
C GLY A 371 7.13 0.74 -3.48
N LEU A 372 6.35 0.26 -4.45
CA LEU A 372 4.94 -0.12 -4.23
C LEU A 372 4.79 -1.30 -3.26
N THR A 373 5.64 -2.32 -3.35
CA THR A 373 5.59 -3.47 -2.44
C THR A 373 5.69 -3.04 -0.97
N LYS A 374 6.67 -2.19 -0.64
CA LYS A 374 6.83 -1.67 0.72
C LYS A 374 5.68 -0.74 1.12
N ALA A 375 5.17 0.04 0.16
CA ALA A 375 4.00 0.88 0.39
C ALA A 375 2.74 0.04 0.70
N THR A 376 2.57 -1.10 0.02
CA THR A 376 1.50 -2.07 0.29
C THR A 376 1.62 -2.64 1.71
N ALA A 377 2.83 -3.00 2.16
CA ALA A 377 3.02 -3.43 3.55
C ALA A 377 2.55 -2.36 4.56
N VAL A 378 2.91 -1.09 4.33
CA VAL A 378 2.46 0.01 5.20
C VAL A 378 0.94 0.17 5.16
N ALA A 379 0.32 0.07 3.99
CA ALA A 379 -1.15 0.13 3.86
C ALA A 379 -1.82 -1.03 4.59
N LEU A 380 -1.26 -2.25 4.52
CA LEU A 380 -1.76 -3.43 5.26
C LEU A 380 -1.65 -3.25 6.78
N TRP A 381 -0.56 -2.68 7.30
CA TRP A 381 -0.47 -2.35 8.74
C TRP A 381 -1.58 -1.40 9.19
N HIS A 382 -1.91 -0.40 8.38
CA HIS A 382 -3.02 0.51 8.67
C HIS A 382 -4.38 -0.20 8.56
N ALA A 383 -4.58 -1.06 7.57
CA ALA A 383 -5.80 -1.85 7.42
C ALA A 383 -6.03 -2.79 8.60
N LEU A 384 -5.01 -3.55 9.00
CA LEU A 384 -5.06 -4.43 10.16
C LEU A 384 -5.36 -3.67 11.45
N THR A 385 -4.71 -2.52 11.65
CA THR A 385 -4.94 -1.66 12.82
C THR A 385 -6.36 -1.09 12.84
N PHE A 386 -6.87 -0.65 11.70
CA PHE A 386 -8.25 -0.19 11.55
C PHE A 386 -9.23 -1.31 11.86
N ASN A 387 -9.02 -2.50 11.28
CA ASN A 387 -9.87 -3.66 11.49
C ASN A 387 -9.87 -4.12 12.96
N LEU A 388 -8.71 -4.10 13.62
CA LEU A 388 -8.63 -4.40 15.05
C LEU A 388 -9.56 -3.49 15.88
N LEU A 389 -9.57 -2.19 15.61
CA LEU A 389 -10.47 -1.26 16.30
C LEU A 389 -11.94 -1.54 15.97
N ARG A 390 -12.24 -1.92 14.74
CA ARG A 390 -13.60 -2.31 14.34
C ARG A 390 -14.04 -3.59 15.05
N MET A 391 -13.16 -4.59 15.16
CA MET A 391 -13.43 -5.83 15.90
C MET A 391 -13.75 -5.56 17.37
N VAL A 392 -12.98 -4.67 18.01
CA VAL A 392 -13.26 -4.25 19.41
C VAL A 392 -14.62 -3.55 19.50
N HIS A 393 -14.92 -2.65 18.57
CA HIS A 393 -16.18 -1.90 18.56
C HIS A 393 -17.39 -2.83 18.38
N MET A 394 -17.26 -3.88 17.58
CA MET A 394 -18.32 -4.88 17.34
C MET A 394 -18.41 -5.95 18.44
N GLY A 395 -17.47 -5.96 19.40
CA GLY A 395 -17.41 -7.03 20.41
C GLY A 395 -16.89 -8.36 19.86
N ALA A 396 -16.29 -8.39 18.69
CA ALA A 396 -15.69 -9.60 18.12
C ALA A 396 -14.37 -10.00 18.81
N ILE A 397 -13.73 -9.05 19.49
CA ILE A 397 -12.57 -9.25 20.36
C ILE A 397 -12.84 -8.47 21.66
N ALA A 398 -12.68 -9.12 22.80
CA ALA A 398 -12.91 -8.57 24.14
C ALA A 398 -11.62 -7.98 24.76
#